data_11606f8d40e17d126b3c759d17adc137
#
_entry.id   11606f8d40e17d126b3c759d17adc137
#
_cell.length_a   1.000
_cell.length_b   1.000
_cell.length_c   1.000
_cell.angle_alpha   90.00
_cell.angle_beta   90.00
_cell.angle_gamma   90.00
#
_symmetry.space_group_name_H-M   'P 1'
#
loop_
_entity.id
_entity.type
_entity.pdbx_description
1 polymer ?
#
loop_
_entity_poly.entity_id
_entity_poly.type
_entity_poly.pdbx_seq_one_letter_code
_entity_poly.pdbx_strand_id
1 'polypeptide(L)'
;GMTKVIGLDLIALTDHNSCKNCPAIAVAAREYGLLFLPGMELTTSEEVHVLCYFASLDAAMDFDRYVSNHLPNKPLLFGDQLIYNEQDQISGSEDRLLISATDIPFDSVYDLVNQYDGIMVPAHINKPTTSLLGNLGFIPKNSKFACAEVKRETDWMELQQKYPYLTNCNHLCSSDAHDLNTIHYFLSRYLTDNDSGSDTKKAVAKEELYFMSCLLFATAYLLNLNPSSGFCKR
;
A
#
# COMPACT_ATOMS: atom_id res chain seq x y z
N GLY A 1 -17.48 3.86 4.83
CA GLY A 1 -18.85 3.77 4.30
C GLY A 1 -18.86 3.48 2.79
N MET A 2 -18.28 4.36 1.97
CA MET A 2 -18.25 4.19 0.50
C MET A 2 -17.56 2.89 0.08
N THR A 3 -16.48 2.53 0.71
CA THR A 3 -15.76 1.26 0.43
C THR A 3 -16.64 0.02 0.60
N LYS A 4 -17.50 0.03 1.64
CA LYS A 4 -18.48 -1.06 1.83
C LYS A 4 -19.58 -1.06 0.77
N VAL A 5 -20.04 0.12 0.34
CA VAL A 5 -21.04 0.26 -0.72
C VAL A 5 -20.57 -0.32 -2.04
N ILE A 6 -19.30 -0.15 -2.38
CA ILE A 6 -18.70 -0.70 -3.60
C ILE A 6 -18.21 -2.15 -3.44
N GLY A 7 -18.42 -2.77 -2.26
CA GLY A 7 -18.17 -4.19 -2.05
C GLY A 7 -16.73 -4.56 -1.67
N LEU A 8 -15.92 -3.62 -1.16
CA LEU A 8 -14.60 -3.94 -0.63
C LEU A 8 -14.71 -4.61 0.75
N ASP A 9 -13.86 -5.58 1.01
CA ASP A 9 -13.74 -6.26 2.30
C ASP A 9 -12.50 -5.84 3.09
N LEU A 10 -11.56 -5.19 2.41
CA LEU A 10 -10.33 -4.67 2.98
C LEU A 10 -10.02 -3.29 2.46
N ILE A 11 -9.49 -2.46 3.36
CA ILE A 11 -8.96 -1.13 3.03
C ILE A 11 -7.61 -0.91 3.70
N ALA A 12 -6.78 -0.08 3.10
CA ALA A 12 -5.63 0.53 3.73
C ALA A 12 -5.79 2.05 3.73
N LEU A 13 -5.24 2.72 4.73
CA LEU A 13 -5.03 4.16 4.71
C LEU A 13 -3.53 4.41 4.60
N THR A 14 -3.13 5.23 3.64
CA THR A 14 -1.73 5.54 3.35
C THR A 14 -1.56 7.03 3.10
N ASP A 15 -1.89 7.87 4.09
CA ASP A 15 -1.67 9.31 4.02
C ASP A 15 -0.17 9.60 3.78
N HIS A 16 0.12 10.70 3.09
CA HIS A 16 1.51 11.11 2.84
C HIS A 16 2.27 11.34 4.16
N ASN A 17 3.34 10.59 4.33
CA ASN A 17 4.29 10.70 5.45
C ASN A 17 3.64 10.74 6.85
N SER A 18 2.44 10.19 7.01
CA SER A 18 1.73 10.14 8.30
C SER A 18 0.83 8.92 8.43
N CYS A 19 0.75 8.37 9.66
CA CYS A 19 -0.23 7.35 10.06
C CYS A 19 -1.26 7.90 11.07
N LYS A 20 -1.29 9.21 11.32
CA LYS A 20 -2.05 9.81 12.44
C LYS A 20 -3.57 9.64 12.31
N ASN A 21 -4.10 9.45 11.09
CA ASN A 21 -5.51 9.15 10.85
C ASN A 21 -5.82 7.65 10.87
N CYS A 22 -4.82 6.76 10.90
CA CYS A 22 -5.03 5.31 10.95
C CYS A 22 -5.88 4.86 12.14
N PRO A 23 -5.71 5.38 13.38
CA PRO A 23 -6.54 4.97 14.52
C PRO A 23 -8.03 5.22 14.30
N ALA A 24 -8.41 6.38 13.77
CA ALA A 24 -9.80 6.73 13.48
C ALA A 24 -10.40 5.79 12.40
N ILE A 25 -9.67 5.57 11.33
CA ILE A 25 -10.11 4.68 10.24
C ILE A 25 -10.19 3.22 10.69
N ALA A 26 -9.32 2.76 11.59
CA ALA A 26 -9.39 1.39 12.13
C ALA A 26 -10.70 1.14 12.89
N VAL A 27 -11.17 2.12 13.66
CA VAL A 27 -12.47 2.04 14.36
C VAL A 27 -13.60 2.02 13.35
N ALA A 28 -13.62 2.96 12.40
CA ALA A 28 -14.65 3.04 11.37
C ALA A 28 -14.69 1.77 10.51
N ALA A 29 -13.54 1.24 10.09
CA ALA A 29 -13.47 0.00 9.31
C ALA A 29 -14.11 -1.17 10.05
N ARG A 30 -13.81 -1.33 11.33
CA ARG A 30 -14.41 -2.37 12.19
C ARG A 30 -15.93 -2.24 12.28
N GLU A 31 -16.46 -1.03 12.40
CA GLU A 31 -17.91 -0.77 12.45
C GLU A 31 -18.61 -1.18 11.15
N TYR A 32 -17.95 -0.99 10.01
CA TYR A 32 -18.46 -1.41 8.70
C TYR A 32 -18.13 -2.87 8.34
N GLY A 33 -17.48 -3.62 9.23
CA GLY A 33 -17.09 -5.00 8.99
C GLY A 33 -16.02 -5.13 7.88
N LEU A 34 -15.11 -4.17 7.80
CA LEU A 34 -13.97 -4.15 6.89
C LEU A 34 -12.70 -4.57 7.63
N LEU A 35 -11.83 -5.29 6.95
CA LEU A 35 -10.43 -5.44 7.38
C LEU A 35 -9.70 -4.11 7.12
N PHE A 36 -8.80 -3.76 8.02
CA PHE A 36 -8.03 -2.53 7.92
C PHE A 36 -6.54 -2.81 8.02
N LEU A 37 -5.78 -2.29 7.08
CA LEU A 37 -4.32 -2.34 7.08
C LEU A 37 -3.79 -0.91 7.30
N PRO A 38 -3.19 -0.62 8.45
CA PRO A 38 -2.59 0.68 8.69
C PRO A 38 -1.33 0.84 7.86
N GLY A 39 -1.13 2.04 7.30
CA GLY A 39 0.02 2.30 6.45
C GLY A 39 0.33 3.78 6.29
N MET A 40 1.31 4.04 5.45
CA MET A 40 1.81 5.36 5.09
C MET A 40 2.28 5.34 3.64
N GLU A 41 2.05 6.40 2.90
CA GLU A 41 2.76 6.67 1.66
C GLU A 41 3.98 7.55 1.96
N LEU A 42 5.13 6.90 2.18
CA LEU A 42 6.40 7.57 2.44
C LEU A 42 6.92 8.23 1.15
N THR A 43 7.32 9.49 1.22
CA THR A 43 8.05 10.16 0.15
C THR A 43 9.54 10.16 0.47
N THR A 44 10.33 9.42 -0.30
CA THR A 44 11.79 9.30 -0.10
C THR A 44 12.55 10.57 -0.48
N SER A 45 13.84 10.62 -0.17
CA SER A 45 14.70 11.75 -0.53
C SER A 45 14.82 11.97 -2.05
N GLU A 46 14.59 10.93 -2.85
CA GLU A 46 14.54 10.98 -4.31
C GLU A 46 13.15 11.34 -4.84
N GLU A 47 12.21 11.70 -3.94
CA GLU A 47 10.80 11.96 -4.27
C GLU A 47 10.08 10.73 -4.87
N VAL A 48 10.52 9.51 -4.54
CA VAL A 48 9.82 8.28 -4.87
C VAL A 48 8.82 7.97 -3.76
N HIS A 49 7.58 7.67 -4.13
CA HIS A 49 6.55 7.23 -3.19
C HIS A 49 6.68 5.74 -2.90
N VAL A 50 6.53 5.39 -1.64
CA VAL A 50 6.59 4.01 -1.16
C VAL A 50 5.48 3.77 -0.15
N LEU A 51 4.60 2.82 -0.45
CA LEU A 51 3.60 2.35 0.50
C LEU A 51 4.30 1.48 1.56
N CYS A 52 4.12 1.86 2.80
CA CYS A 52 4.61 1.15 3.97
C CYS A 52 3.40 0.65 4.75
N TYR A 53 3.20 -0.67 4.81
CA TYR A 53 2.06 -1.29 5.50
C TYR A 53 2.54 -2.01 6.76
N PHE A 54 1.71 -2.00 7.81
CA PHE A 54 2.07 -2.55 9.12
C PHE A 54 1.02 -3.53 9.64
N ALA A 55 1.46 -4.52 10.42
CA ALA A 55 0.58 -5.53 11.00
C ALA A 55 -0.31 -4.96 12.13
N SER A 56 0.08 -3.86 12.74
CA SER A 56 -0.63 -3.25 13.86
C SER A 56 -0.60 -1.73 13.82
N LEU A 57 -1.57 -1.11 14.49
CA LEU A 57 -1.58 0.34 14.67
C LEU A 57 -0.36 0.83 15.44
N ASP A 58 0.09 0.07 16.45
CA ASP A 58 1.24 0.46 17.27
C ASP A 58 2.50 0.55 16.40
N ALA A 59 2.75 -0.44 15.55
CA ALA A 59 3.88 -0.43 14.61
C ALA A 59 3.79 0.75 13.62
N ALA A 60 2.61 1.02 13.08
CA ALA A 60 2.38 2.16 12.19
C ALA A 60 2.65 3.50 12.88
N MET A 61 2.20 3.65 14.12
CA MET A 61 2.40 4.87 14.90
C MET A 61 3.85 5.05 15.36
N ASP A 62 4.57 3.95 15.61
CA ASP A 62 6.00 3.99 15.90
C ASP A 62 6.80 4.43 14.67
N PHE A 63 6.43 3.91 13.51
CA PHE A 63 6.99 4.33 12.23
C PHE A 63 6.67 5.80 11.92
N ASP A 64 5.43 6.25 12.14
CA ASP A 64 5.03 7.66 12.01
C ASP A 64 5.94 8.60 12.84
N ARG A 65 6.22 8.25 14.10
CA ARG A 65 7.13 9.03 14.94
C ARG A 65 8.55 9.10 14.37
N TYR A 66 9.04 8.01 13.81
CA TYR A 66 10.33 8.00 13.14
C TYR A 66 10.33 8.93 11.94
N VAL A 67 9.38 8.74 10.99
CA VAL A 67 9.28 9.53 9.76
C VAL A 67 9.07 11.02 10.05
N SER A 68 8.28 11.36 11.06
CA SER A 68 8.07 12.74 11.48
C SER A 68 9.37 13.46 11.82
N ASN A 69 10.38 12.77 12.36
CA ASN A 69 11.70 13.38 12.65
C ASN A 69 12.57 13.55 11.39
N HIS A 70 12.22 12.87 10.30
CA HIS A 70 12.92 12.93 9.01
C HIS A 70 12.23 13.85 7.99
N LEU A 71 11.09 14.44 8.36
CA LEU A 71 10.44 15.47 7.56
C LEU A 71 11.16 16.81 7.74
N PRO A 72 11.37 17.57 6.67
CA PRO A 72 11.93 18.92 6.78
C PRO A 72 10.98 19.81 7.58
N ASN A 73 11.57 20.70 8.40
CA ASN A 73 10.79 21.69 9.13
C ASN A 73 10.35 22.82 8.18
N LYS A 74 9.46 22.51 7.25
CA LYS A 74 8.84 23.46 6.33
C LYS A 74 7.47 23.83 6.88
N PRO A 75 7.15 25.14 6.95
CA PRO A 75 5.83 25.56 7.37
C PRO A 75 4.78 25.10 6.35
N LEU A 76 3.58 24.92 6.81
CA LEU A 76 2.42 24.68 5.97
C LEU A 76 2.28 25.84 4.98
N LEU A 77 2.27 25.53 3.68
CA LEU A 77 2.16 26.54 2.63
C LEU A 77 0.71 26.78 2.20
N PHE A 78 -0.16 25.80 2.41
CA PHE A 78 -1.57 25.86 2.01
C PHE A 78 -2.37 24.74 2.68
N GLY A 79 -3.61 25.10 3.04
CA GLY A 79 -4.58 24.19 3.65
C GLY A 79 -4.22 23.72 5.06
N ASP A 80 -5.13 23.01 5.67
CA ASP A 80 -4.94 22.37 6.97
C ASP A 80 -4.72 20.87 6.76
N GLN A 81 -3.75 20.29 7.45
CA GLN A 81 -3.50 18.86 7.49
C GLN A 81 -4.13 18.30 8.75
N LEU A 82 -5.47 18.07 8.67
CA LEU A 82 -6.28 17.74 9.83
C LEU A 82 -6.11 16.30 10.27
N ILE A 83 -6.11 16.10 11.58
CA ILE A 83 -6.13 14.78 12.21
C ILE A 83 -7.53 14.60 12.81
N TYR A 84 -8.18 13.49 12.50
CA TYR A 84 -9.51 13.15 12.95
C TYR A 84 -9.49 12.07 14.03
N ASN A 85 -10.44 12.15 14.96
CA ASN A 85 -10.70 11.07 15.90
C ASN A 85 -11.78 10.11 15.36
N GLU A 86 -12.08 9.07 16.11
CA GLU A 86 -13.05 8.03 15.75
C GLU A 86 -14.52 8.53 15.73
N GLN A 87 -14.81 9.74 16.19
CA GLN A 87 -16.11 10.39 16.10
C GLN A 87 -16.19 11.37 14.92
N ASP A 88 -15.25 11.30 13.97
CA ASP A 88 -15.15 12.21 12.82
C ASP A 88 -15.03 13.70 13.23
N GLN A 89 -14.35 13.95 14.34
CA GLN A 89 -14.08 15.29 14.84
C GLN A 89 -12.60 15.60 14.70
N ILE A 90 -12.26 16.85 14.43
CA ILE A 90 -10.88 17.31 14.38
C ILE A 90 -10.28 17.19 15.78
N SER A 91 -9.23 16.37 15.92
CA SER A 91 -8.47 16.16 17.15
C SER A 91 -7.13 16.90 17.15
N GLY A 92 -6.67 17.35 15.99
CA GLY A 92 -5.42 18.08 15.83
C GLY A 92 -5.12 18.42 14.38
N SER A 93 -3.93 18.94 14.16
CA SER A 93 -3.38 19.19 12.82
C SER A 93 -1.88 18.91 12.81
N GLU A 94 -1.35 18.58 11.62
CA GLU A 94 0.09 18.43 11.41
C GLU A 94 0.67 19.75 10.85
N ASP A 95 1.64 20.30 11.58
CA ASP A 95 2.25 21.59 11.21
C ASP A 95 3.35 21.45 10.15
N ARG A 96 3.91 20.26 9.98
CA ARG A 96 4.91 19.98 8.96
C ARG A 96 4.24 19.64 7.64
N LEU A 97 4.79 20.14 6.54
CA LEU A 97 4.25 19.89 5.21
C LEU A 97 4.45 18.42 4.81
N LEU A 98 3.40 17.61 4.97
CA LEU A 98 3.44 16.15 4.77
C LEU A 98 3.78 15.73 3.34
N ILE A 99 3.45 16.54 2.33
CA ILE A 99 3.79 16.24 0.93
C ILE A 99 5.30 16.41 0.61
N SER A 100 6.09 16.92 1.56
CA SER A 100 7.54 17.09 1.35
C SER A 100 8.26 15.76 1.32
N ALA A 101 9.32 15.67 0.52
CA ALA A 101 10.27 14.56 0.61
C ALA A 101 10.92 14.52 1.99
N THR A 102 11.05 13.35 2.55
CA THR A 102 11.88 13.08 3.73
C THR A 102 13.36 13.06 3.36
N ASP A 103 14.25 12.96 4.33
CA ASP A 103 15.67 12.70 4.09
C ASP A 103 16.01 11.19 4.06
N ILE A 104 14.98 10.31 4.00
CA ILE A 104 15.13 8.85 3.97
C ILE A 104 15.37 8.40 2.52
N PRO A 105 16.55 7.82 2.19
CA PRO A 105 16.82 7.32 0.85
C PRO A 105 15.97 6.06 0.52
N PHE A 106 15.57 5.91 -0.74
CA PHE A 106 14.81 4.74 -1.22
C PHE A 106 15.45 3.41 -0.84
N ASP A 107 16.76 3.30 -1.00
CA ASP A 107 17.50 2.05 -0.70
C ASP A 107 17.47 1.66 0.79
N SER A 108 17.17 2.60 1.67
CA SER A 108 17.08 2.36 3.12
C SER A 108 15.68 1.93 3.57
N VAL A 109 14.65 2.18 2.76
CA VAL A 109 13.24 2.01 3.17
C VAL A 109 12.93 0.55 3.53
N TYR A 110 13.43 -0.41 2.74
CA TYR A 110 13.15 -1.83 3.00
C TYR A 110 13.61 -2.27 4.40
N ASP A 111 14.87 -2.01 4.72
CA ASP A 111 15.44 -2.41 6.01
C ASP A 111 14.82 -1.62 7.17
N LEU A 112 14.46 -0.35 6.92
CA LEU A 112 13.80 0.49 7.90
C LEU A 112 12.38 -0.02 8.21
N VAL A 113 11.55 -0.25 7.22
CA VAL A 113 10.16 -0.71 7.39
C VAL A 113 10.12 -2.07 8.09
N ASN A 114 11.06 -2.98 7.76
CA ASN A 114 11.18 -4.28 8.43
C ASN A 114 11.49 -4.17 9.93
N GLN A 115 12.19 -3.11 10.41
CA GLN A 115 12.43 -2.90 11.84
C GLN A 115 11.15 -2.61 12.61
N TYR A 116 10.09 -2.22 11.93
CA TYR A 116 8.75 -1.96 12.47
C TYR A 116 7.74 -3.05 12.08
N ASP A 117 8.21 -4.26 11.75
CA ASP A 117 7.36 -5.38 11.31
C ASP A 117 6.42 -5.00 10.15
N GLY A 118 6.89 -4.15 9.24
CA GLY A 118 6.15 -3.68 8.09
C GLY A 118 6.64 -4.27 6.77
N ILE A 119 5.90 -3.97 5.71
CA ILE A 119 6.27 -4.32 4.33
C ILE A 119 6.38 -3.06 3.47
N MET A 120 7.34 -3.09 2.55
CA MET A 120 7.60 -2.04 1.57
C MET A 120 7.00 -2.41 0.22
N VAL A 121 6.19 -1.52 -0.34
CA VAL A 121 5.64 -1.63 -1.70
C VAL A 121 5.89 -0.31 -2.43
N PRO A 122 6.85 -0.22 -3.37
CA PRO A 122 7.01 0.98 -4.19
C PRO A 122 5.71 1.31 -4.90
N ALA A 123 5.24 2.57 -4.73
CA ALA A 123 3.96 3.04 -5.23
C ALA A 123 4.02 3.33 -6.73
N HIS A 124 2.93 3.03 -7.45
CA HIS A 124 2.69 3.41 -8.87
C HIS A 124 3.98 3.53 -9.69
N ILE A 125 4.82 2.47 -9.72
CA ILE A 125 6.23 2.47 -10.16
C ILE A 125 6.48 3.00 -11.57
N ASN A 126 5.44 3.08 -12.41
CA ASN A 126 5.48 3.56 -13.79
C ASN A 126 4.84 4.96 -14.01
N LYS A 127 4.45 5.64 -12.94
CA LYS A 127 3.92 7.02 -13.02
C LYS A 127 5.04 7.98 -13.48
N PRO A 128 4.73 9.05 -14.23
CA PRO A 128 5.75 9.99 -14.72
C PRO A 128 6.49 10.75 -13.63
N THR A 129 5.91 10.88 -12.45
CA THR A 129 6.46 11.58 -11.29
C THR A 129 6.27 10.75 -10.03
N THR A 130 7.06 11.01 -9.01
CA THR A 130 6.96 10.39 -7.68
C THR A 130 7.05 8.85 -7.71
N SER A 131 7.71 8.31 -8.71
CA SER A 131 7.82 6.86 -8.93
C SER A 131 9.26 6.44 -9.24
N LEU A 132 9.52 5.13 -9.20
CA LEU A 132 10.82 4.60 -9.57
C LEU A 132 11.22 5.00 -11.00
N LEU A 133 10.32 4.83 -11.96
CA LEU A 133 10.65 5.16 -13.35
C LEU A 133 10.63 6.66 -13.62
N GLY A 134 9.76 7.42 -12.95
CA GLY A 134 9.67 8.86 -13.11
C GLY A 134 10.89 9.59 -12.54
N ASN A 135 11.29 9.23 -11.33
CA ASN A 135 12.33 9.97 -10.58
C ASN A 135 13.71 9.34 -10.70
N LEU A 136 13.84 8.01 -10.67
CA LEU A 136 15.12 7.34 -10.83
C LEU A 136 15.44 6.98 -12.30
N GLY A 137 14.44 6.87 -13.16
CA GLY A 137 14.59 6.46 -14.57
C GLY A 137 14.75 4.95 -14.77
N PHE A 138 14.81 4.15 -13.70
CA PHE A 138 14.98 2.71 -13.74
C PHE A 138 14.41 2.05 -12.48
N ILE A 139 14.19 0.74 -12.55
CA ILE A 139 13.85 -0.08 -11.39
C ILE A 139 15.14 -0.77 -10.93
N PRO A 140 15.62 -0.55 -9.69
CA PRO A 140 16.88 -1.14 -9.23
C PRO A 140 16.80 -2.67 -9.17
N LYS A 141 17.76 -3.37 -9.82
CA LYS A 141 17.77 -4.85 -9.85
C LYS A 141 17.98 -5.51 -8.49
N ASN A 142 18.67 -4.81 -7.61
CA ASN A 142 19.00 -5.31 -6.26
C ASN A 142 17.98 -4.86 -5.21
N SER A 143 16.85 -4.32 -5.64
CA SER A 143 15.76 -3.94 -4.74
C SER A 143 15.27 -5.18 -3.99
N LYS A 144 15.04 -5.00 -2.69
CA LYS A 144 14.60 -6.06 -1.79
C LYS A 144 13.07 -6.20 -1.73
N PHE A 145 12.32 -5.28 -2.34
CA PHE A 145 10.85 -5.34 -2.31
C PHE A 145 10.32 -6.57 -3.04
N ALA A 146 9.35 -7.23 -2.43
CA ALA A 146 8.70 -8.42 -2.98
C ALA A 146 7.39 -8.12 -3.72
N CYS A 147 6.93 -6.86 -3.66
CA CYS A 147 5.70 -6.38 -4.28
C CYS A 147 5.88 -4.94 -4.75
N ALA A 148 5.23 -4.56 -5.84
CA ALA A 148 5.20 -3.19 -6.35
C ALA A 148 3.78 -2.82 -6.79
N GLU A 149 3.45 -1.54 -6.76
CA GLU A 149 2.14 -1.06 -7.20
C GLU A 149 2.19 -0.55 -8.64
N VAL A 150 1.15 -0.88 -9.39
CA VAL A 150 0.86 -0.36 -10.72
C VAL A 150 -0.62 0.05 -10.81
N LYS A 151 -0.94 0.94 -11.75
CA LYS A 151 -2.32 1.37 -11.94
C LYS A 151 -3.18 0.33 -12.66
N ARG A 152 -2.60 -0.44 -13.58
CA ARG A 152 -3.32 -1.41 -14.42
C ARG A 152 -2.50 -2.67 -14.61
N GLU A 153 -3.19 -3.80 -14.70
CA GLU A 153 -2.58 -5.11 -14.99
C GLU A 153 -1.73 -5.10 -16.28
N THR A 154 -2.21 -4.43 -17.31
CA THR A 154 -1.47 -4.28 -18.57
C THR A 154 -0.13 -3.58 -18.40
N ASP A 155 -0.04 -2.61 -17.50
CA ASP A 155 1.20 -1.90 -17.20
C ASP A 155 2.22 -2.85 -16.56
N TRP A 156 1.76 -3.77 -15.69
CA TRP A 156 2.64 -4.78 -15.08
C TRP A 156 3.20 -5.76 -16.10
N MET A 157 2.37 -6.23 -17.03
CA MET A 157 2.81 -7.12 -18.11
C MET A 157 3.88 -6.46 -19.00
N GLU A 158 3.71 -5.18 -19.33
CA GLU A 158 4.70 -4.41 -20.10
C GLU A 158 6.01 -4.24 -19.31
N LEU A 159 5.90 -3.98 -18.01
CA LEU A 159 7.07 -3.83 -17.13
C LEU A 159 7.85 -5.13 -16.99
N GLN A 160 7.19 -6.28 -16.87
CA GLN A 160 7.86 -7.59 -16.82
C GLN A 160 8.59 -7.93 -18.12
N GLN A 161 8.05 -7.54 -19.28
CA GLN A 161 8.75 -7.70 -20.55
C GLN A 161 10.03 -6.84 -20.62
N LYS A 162 9.95 -5.61 -20.12
CA LYS A 162 11.08 -4.67 -20.12
C LYS A 162 12.11 -4.98 -19.02
N TYR A 163 11.64 -5.47 -17.88
CA TYR A 163 12.43 -5.77 -16.68
C TYR A 163 12.17 -7.22 -16.22
N PRO A 164 12.77 -8.24 -16.88
CA PRO A 164 12.49 -9.65 -16.60
C PRO A 164 12.73 -10.09 -15.16
N TYR A 165 13.55 -9.37 -14.40
CA TYR A 165 13.77 -9.66 -12.97
C TYR A 165 12.54 -9.36 -12.09
N LEU A 166 11.53 -8.64 -12.58
CA LEU A 166 10.25 -8.47 -11.92
C LEU A 166 9.35 -9.71 -11.96
N THR A 167 9.72 -10.76 -12.68
CA THR A 167 8.93 -12.00 -12.78
C THR A 167 8.70 -12.65 -11.41
N ASN A 168 9.61 -12.46 -10.46
CA ASN A 168 9.49 -12.97 -9.09
C ASN A 168 8.93 -11.93 -8.10
N CYS A 169 8.53 -10.76 -8.57
CA CYS A 169 7.92 -9.71 -7.78
C CYS A 169 6.40 -9.79 -7.94
N ASN A 170 5.67 -9.71 -6.83
CA ASN A 170 4.22 -9.54 -6.85
C ASN A 170 3.85 -8.12 -7.27
N HIS A 171 2.57 -7.91 -7.59
CA HIS A 171 2.09 -6.57 -7.84
C HIS A 171 0.72 -6.33 -7.21
N LEU A 172 0.44 -5.07 -6.93
CA LEU A 172 -0.86 -4.58 -6.51
C LEU A 172 -1.39 -3.64 -7.58
N CYS A 173 -2.68 -3.76 -7.87
CA CYS A 173 -3.42 -2.71 -8.53
C CYS A 173 -4.30 -2.05 -7.49
N SER A 174 -4.08 -0.77 -7.21
CA SER A 174 -4.87 0.00 -6.27
C SER A 174 -5.45 1.25 -6.92
N SER A 175 -6.42 1.87 -6.25
CA SER A 175 -7.07 3.06 -6.78
C SER A 175 -6.23 4.32 -6.64
N ASP A 176 -5.27 4.34 -5.70
CA ASP A 176 -4.56 5.58 -5.31
C ASP A 176 -5.57 6.72 -5.10
N ALA A 177 -6.65 6.41 -4.33
CA ALA A 177 -7.83 7.25 -4.23
C ALA A 177 -7.59 8.40 -3.26
N HIS A 178 -7.69 9.64 -3.77
CA HIS A 178 -7.59 10.87 -3.00
C HIS A 178 -8.96 11.50 -2.70
N ASP A 179 -10.04 10.92 -3.23
CA ASP A 179 -11.43 11.33 -2.98
C ASP A 179 -12.38 10.14 -3.12
N LEU A 180 -13.62 10.29 -2.63
CA LEU A 180 -14.62 9.21 -2.63
C LEU A 180 -15.00 8.70 -4.02
N ASN A 181 -14.90 9.53 -5.06
CA ASN A 181 -15.30 9.16 -6.42
C ASN A 181 -14.20 8.37 -7.13
N THR A 182 -12.97 8.44 -6.64
CA THR A 182 -11.82 7.73 -7.20
C THR A 182 -11.56 6.39 -6.54
N ILE A 183 -12.32 6.03 -5.50
CA ILE A 183 -12.28 4.68 -4.92
C ILE A 183 -12.87 3.70 -5.93
N HIS A 184 -12.04 2.82 -6.47
CA HIS A 184 -12.45 1.83 -7.45
C HIS A 184 -12.18 0.41 -6.96
N TYR A 185 -13.03 -0.50 -7.40
CA TYR A 185 -12.82 -1.93 -7.26
C TYR A 185 -11.87 -2.38 -8.37
N PHE A 186 -10.66 -2.80 -8.01
CA PHE A 186 -9.75 -3.45 -8.94
C PHE A 186 -9.84 -4.97 -8.78
N LEU A 187 -10.41 -5.61 -9.78
CA LEU A 187 -10.35 -7.06 -9.91
C LEU A 187 -8.97 -7.42 -10.44
N SER A 188 -8.05 -7.84 -9.59
CA SER A 188 -6.78 -8.41 -10.03
C SER A 188 -7.06 -9.80 -10.61
N ARG A 189 -7.20 -9.88 -11.94
CA ARG A 189 -7.30 -11.16 -12.64
C ARG A 189 -5.93 -11.81 -12.73
N TYR A 190 -5.70 -12.83 -11.94
CA TYR A 190 -4.68 -13.82 -12.24
C TYR A 190 -5.27 -14.87 -13.18
N LEU A 191 -4.85 -14.84 -14.43
CA LEU A 191 -5.03 -15.97 -15.33
C LEU A 191 -3.99 -17.02 -14.94
N THR A 192 -4.40 -18.07 -14.23
CA THR A 192 -3.61 -19.30 -14.21
C THR A 192 -3.77 -19.95 -15.57
N ASP A 193 -2.67 -20.30 -16.25
CA ASP A 193 -2.58 -20.87 -17.59
C ASP A 193 -3.32 -22.23 -17.80
N ASN A 194 -4.30 -22.57 -16.98
CA ASN A 194 -5.00 -23.85 -17.01
C ASN A 194 -6.53 -23.79 -16.97
N ASP A 195 -7.18 -22.71 -17.41
CA ASP A 195 -8.64 -22.69 -17.52
C ASP A 195 -9.14 -22.38 -18.94
N SER A 196 -9.11 -23.43 -19.79
CA SER A 196 -10.01 -23.53 -20.95
C SER A 196 -11.30 -24.20 -20.48
N GLY A 197 -12.28 -23.43 -19.99
CA GLY A 197 -13.59 -24.03 -19.69
C GLY A 197 -14.52 -23.14 -18.84
N SER A 198 -15.56 -22.67 -19.48
CA SER A 198 -16.81 -22.10 -19.00
C SER A 198 -17.17 -22.32 -17.52
N ASP A 199 -16.96 -21.33 -16.67
CA ASP A 199 -17.81 -21.06 -15.50
C ASP A 199 -17.46 -19.72 -14.84
N THR A 200 -18.13 -18.67 -15.28
CA THR A 200 -17.93 -17.29 -14.78
C THR A 200 -18.26 -17.11 -13.28
N LYS A 201 -19.08 -17.99 -12.70
CA LYS A 201 -19.44 -17.95 -11.27
C LYS A 201 -18.36 -18.56 -10.34
N LYS A 202 -17.59 -19.53 -10.82
CA LYS A 202 -16.45 -20.10 -10.07
C LYS A 202 -15.21 -19.23 -10.14
N ALA A 203 -15.07 -18.45 -11.21
CA ALA A 203 -13.98 -17.47 -11.36
C ALA A 203 -14.08 -16.36 -10.31
N VAL A 204 -15.27 -15.80 -10.05
CA VAL A 204 -15.49 -14.74 -9.04
C VAL A 204 -15.10 -15.23 -7.63
N ALA A 205 -15.50 -16.42 -7.22
CA ALA A 205 -15.13 -16.96 -5.90
C ALA A 205 -13.62 -17.24 -5.75
N LYS A 206 -12.93 -17.52 -6.85
CA LYS A 206 -11.47 -17.74 -6.88
C LYS A 206 -10.70 -16.42 -6.89
N GLU A 207 -11.26 -15.37 -7.48
CA GLU A 207 -10.72 -14.02 -7.53
C GLU A 207 -10.77 -13.33 -6.16
N GLU A 208 -11.87 -13.48 -5.40
CA GLU A 208 -11.96 -13.03 -3.99
C GLU A 208 -10.88 -13.72 -3.11
N LEU A 209 -10.62 -15.02 -3.34
CA LEU A 209 -9.60 -15.74 -2.62
C LEU A 209 -8.17 -15.28 -2.97
N TYR A 210 -7.95 -14.72 -4.15
CA TYR A 210 -6.62 -14.34 -4.62
C TYR A 210 -6.23 -12.92 -4.18
N PHE A 211 -7.17 -11.99 -4.16
CA PHE A 211 -6.98 -10.68 -3.50
C PHE A 211 -6.73 -10.90 -2.01
N MET A 212 -7.50 -11.80 -1.38
CA MET A 212 -7.22 -12.30 -0.03
C MET A 212 -5.86 -13.00 0.08
N SER A 213 -5.35 -13.65 -0.97
CA SER A 213 -4.07 -14.35 -0.88
C SER A 213 -2.86 -13.44 -1.03
N CYS A 214 -2.90 -12.38 -1.85
CA CYS A 214 -1.84 -11.37 -1.89
C CYS A 214 -1.79 -10.59 -0.58
N LEU A 215 -2.95 -10.35 0.02
CA LEU A 215 -3.06 -9.72 1.31
C LEU A 215 -2.84 -10.70 2.46
N LEU A 216 -3.30 -11.96 2.36
CA LEU A 216 -2.93 -13.05 3.25
C LEU A 216 -1.43 -13.35 3.16
N PHE A 217 -0.79 -13.13 2.01
CA PHE A 217 0.66 -13.23 1.89
C PHE A 217 1.35 -12.06 2.60
N ALA A 218 0.83 -10.84 2.45
CA ALA A 218 1.29 -9.69 3.23
C ALA A 218 0.98 -9.91 4.72
N THR A 219 -0.23 -10.33 5.08
CA THR A 219 -0.65 -10.63 6.45
C THR A 219 0.07 -11.86 7.02
N ALA A 220 0.28 -12.92 6.22
CA ALA A 220 1.05 -14.11 6.63
C ALA A 220 2.54 -13.80 6.77
N TYR A 221 3.09 -12.95 5.93
CA TYR A 221 4.45 -12.43 6.08
C TYR A 221 4.59 -11.57 7.34
N LEU A 222 3.65 -10.64 7.57
CA LEU A 222 3.59 -9.79 8.74
C LEU A 222 3.33 -10.55 10.05
N LEU A 223 2.56 -11.66 9.99
CA LEU A 223 2.25 -12.49 11.17
C LEU A 223 3.24 -13.65 11.37
N ASN A 224 4.38 -13.71 10.63
CA ASN A 224 5.33 -14.83 10.67
C ASN A 224 4.66 -16.21 10.44
N LEU A 225 3.52 -16.25 9.78
CA LEU A 225 2.87 -17.47 9.38
C LEU A 225 3.63 -18.00 8.15
N ASN A 226 4.57 -18.93 8.43
CA ASN A 226 5.43 -19.54 7.43
C ASN A 226 4.61 -20.05 6.22
N PRO A 227 4.79 -19.49 5.00
CA PRO A 227 4.01 -19.88 3.81
C PRO A 227 4.22 -21.35 3.41
N SER A 228 5.23 -22.04 3.96
CA SER A 228 5.48 -23.47 3.75
C SER A 228 4.61 -24.40 4.61
N SER A 229 3.82 -23.90 5.56
CA SER A 229 2.90 -24.69 6.37
C SER A 229 1.50 -24.77 5.74
N GLY A 230 1.36 -25.47 4.64
CA GLY A 230 0.14 -26.25 4.29
C GLY A 230 -1.18 -25.52 4.02
N PHE A 231 -1.29 -24.19 4.10
CA PHE A 231 -2.56 -23.48 3.88
C PHE A 231 -2.89 -23.18 2.40
N CYS A 232 -1.98 -23.51 1.49
CA CYS A 232 -2.18 -23.34 0.04
C CYS A 232 -2.64 -24.63 -0.67
N LYS A 233 -3.23 -25.59 0.07
CA LYS A 233 -3.80 -26.83 -0.49
C LYS A 233 -5.20 -27.04 0.06
N ARG A 234 -6.17 -26.26 -0.41
CA ARG A 234 -7.57 -26.68 -0.57
C ARG A 234 -8.28 -25.75 -1.55
#